data_cdb411ca585f744141eeb8628a22f9c1
#
_entry.id   cdb411ca585f744141eeb8628a22f9c1
#
_cell.length_a   1.000
_cell.length_b   1.000
_cell.length_c   1.000
_cell.angle_alpha   90.00
_cell.angle_beta   90.00
_cell.angle_gamma   90.00
#
_symmetry.space_group_name_H-M   'P 1'
#
loop_
_entity.id
_entity.type
_entity.pdbx_description
1 polymer ?
#
loop_
_entity_poly.entity_id
_entity_poly.type
_entity_poly.pdbx_seq_one_letter_code
_entity_poly.pdbx_strand_id
1 'polypeptide(L)'
;GPEYLTRDTTEDVAIRTTFDPAAQAAAEAALAAVFRDKVRPGSLAQAAIVVMTPDGAVRAMVGGRDGRAGGFNRAAQAMRQTGSAFKPVVYAAALERGWRPSDAVVDAPLSIRGWAPENYGGAYLGEATLTRALAESANTAAVRLSERVGRDAVRAVARRLGITTPLADGPALALGVSEATLVEMTGAYAAFASGGFDGAPWGIREIRVR
;
A
#
# COMPACT_ATOMS: atom_id res chain seq x y z
N GLY A 1 14.91 12.39 9.56
CA GLY A 1 14.47 13.05 10.79
C GLY A 1 14.98 14.48 10.82
N PRO A 2 14.40 15.38 11.61
CA PRO A 2 14.90 16.75 11.68
C PRO A 2 16.38 16.73 12.08
N GLU A 3 17.19 17.55 11.41
CA GLU A 3 18.63 17.73 11.73
C GLU A 3 18.91 17.94 13.23
N TYR A 4 17.91 18.45 13.91
CA TYR A 4 17.86 18.67 15.34
C TYR A 4 18.09 17.41 16.17
N LEU A 5 17.60 16.24 15.74
CA LEU A 5 17.78 14.96 16.46
C LEU A 5 19.13 14.30 16.17
N THR A 6 19.92 14.86 15.27
CA THR A 6 21.24 14.33 14.89
C THR A 6 22.40 15.15 15.48
N ARG A 7 22.12 16.24 16.20
CA ARG A 7 23.13 17.04 16.91
C ARG A 7 23.37 16.45 18.30
N ASP A 8 24.62 16.41 18.73
CA ASP A 8 24.96 16.18 20.11
C ASP A 8 24.37 17.32 20.95
N THR A 9 23.23 17.07 21.57
CA THR A 9 22.59 18.01 22.48
C THR A 9 22.73 17.46 23.91
N THR A 10 23.05 18.34 24.84
CA THR A 10 23.06 18.05 26.28
C THR A 10 21.68 18.25 26.89
N GLU A 11 20.69 18.65 26.10
CA GLU A 11 19.32 18.94 26.55
C GLU A 11 18.45 17.69 26.46
N ASP A 12 17.57 17.52 27.43
CA ASP A 12 16.55 16.48 27.40
C ASP A 12 15.53 16.75 26.29
N VAL A 13 15.23 15.74 25.50
CA VAL A 13 14.24 15.83 24.41
C VAL A 13 13.06 14.91 24.72
N ALA A 14 11.87 15.49 24.84
CA ALA A 14 10.62 14.75 24.95
C ALA A 14 9.92 14.68 23.59
N ILE A 15 9.71 13.47 23.07
CA ILE A 15 9.02 13.24 21.79
C ILE A 15 7.65 12.63 22.05
N ARG A 16 6.59 13.36 21.67
CA ARG A 16 5.23 12.84 21.71
C ARG A 16 4.88 12.22 20.36
N THR A 17 4.59 10.92 20.34
CA THR A 17 4.27 10.17 19.13
C THR A 17 2.76 9.99 18.92
N THR A 18 2.38 9.46 17.75
CA THR A 18 1.00 9.04 17.43
C THR A 18 0.72 7.60 17.88
N PHE A 19 1.75 6.84 18.26
CA PHE A 19 1.61 5.44 18.61
C PHE A 19 0.62 5.24 19.77
N ASP A 20 -0.19 4.18 19.61
CA ASP A 20 -1.17 3.74 20.60
C ASP A 20 -0.66 2.42 21.21
N PRO A 21 -0.32 2.38 22.51
CA PRO A 21 0.20 1.18 23.13
C PRO A 21 -0.74 -0.03 23.04
N ALA A 22 -2.06 0.19 23.10
CA ALA A 22 -3.03 -0.89 23.00
C ALA A 22 -3.08 -1.47 21.59
N ALA A 23 -3.09 -0.60 20.56
CA ALA A 23 -3.03 -1.02 19.16
C ALA A 23 -1.71 -1.74 18.84
N GLN A 24 -0.58 -1.25 19.38
CA GLN A 24 0.74 -1.88 19.21
C GLN A 24 0.75 -3.29 19.81
N ALA A 25 0.32 -3.44 21.06
CA ALA A 25 0.25 -4.73 21.73
C ALA A 25 -0.69 -5.72 21.00
N ALA A 26 -1.83 -5.25 20.52
CA ALA A 26 -2.76 -6.06 19.74
C ALA A 26 -2.15 -6.53 18.41
N ALA A 27 -1.43 -5.67 17.69
CA ALA A 27 -0.75 -6.02 16.44
C ALA A 27 0.36 -7.05 16.67
N GLU A 28 1.18 -6.89 17.70
CA GLU A 28 2.22 -7.85 18.08
C GLU A 28 1.64 -9.21 18.46
N ALA A 29 0.58 -9.22 19.28
CA ALA A 29 -0.10 -10.45 19.68
C ALA A 29 -0.74 -11.17 18.48
N ALA A 30 -1.38 -10.43 17.57
CA ALA A 30 -1.97 -10.98 16.35
C ALA A 30 -0.90 -11.63 15.45
N LEU A 31 0.23 -10.96 15.25
CA LEU A 31 1.34 -11.50 14.47
C LEU A 31 1.87 -12.79 15.10
N ALA A 32 2.14 -12.78 16.40
CA ALA A 32 2.62 -13.95 17.14
C ALA A 32 1.64 -15.13 17.04
N ALA A 33 0.32 -14.88 17.18
CA ALA A 33 -0.71 -15.90 17.07
C ALA A 33 -0.73 -16.56 15.67
N VAL A 34 -0.69 -15.76 14.60
CA VAL A 34 -0.65 -16.28 13.23
C VAL A 34 0.57 -17.18 13.01
N PHE A 35 1.75 -16.75 13.48
CA PHE A 35 2.96 -17.55 13.32
C PHE A 35 2.94 -18.84 14.14
N ARG A 36 2.36 -18.82 15.34
CA ARG A 36 2.18 -20.01 16.17
C ARG A 36 1.19 -21.00 15.55
N ASP A 37 0.06 -20.50 15.03
CA ASP A 37 -1.09 -21.34 14.71
C ASP A 37 -1.17 -21.72 13.22
N LYS A 38 -0.56 -20.94 12.32
CA LYS A 38 -0.71 -21.09 10.86
C LYS A 38 0.61 -21.28 10.12
N VAL A 39 1.75 -21.06 10.76
CA VAL A 39 3.06 -21.14 10.10
C VAL A 39 3.82 -22.36 10.62
N ARG A 40 4.36 -23.16 9.69
CA ARG A 40 5.14 -24.36 10.05
C ARG A 40 6.33 -24.01 10.94
N PRO A 41 6.63 -24.80 11.99
CA PRO A 41 7.85 -24.63 12.77
C PRO A 41 9.10 -24.61 11.88
N GLY A 42 10.06 -23.77 12.18
CA GLY A 42 11.28 -23.59 11.39
C GLY A 42 11.13 -22.78 10.09
N SER A 43 9.93 -22.28 9.77
CA SER A 43 9.73 -21.40 8.62
C SER A 43 10.50 -20.08 8.77
N LEU A 44 11.16 -19.64 7.68
CA LEU A 44 11.83 -18.36 7.55
C LEU A 44 10.87 -17.22 7.14
N ALA A 45 9.58 -17.51 7.01
CA ALA A 45 8.58 -16.51 6.65
C ALA A 45 8.61 -15.34 7.64
N GLN A 46 8.42 -14.15 7.11
CA GLN A 46 8.31 -12.89 7.86
C GLN A 46 7.01 -12.19 7.50
N ALA A 47 6.53 -11.34 8.39
CA ALA A 47 5.40 -10.46 8.13
C ALA A 47 5.60 -9.12 8.85
N ALA A 48 4.85 -8.13 8.43
CA ALA A 48 4.83 -6.81 9.05
C ALA A 48 3.38 -6.32 9.15
N ILE A 49 3.10 -5.44 10.11
CA ILE A 49 1.80 -4.81 10.29
C ILE A 49 1.99 -3.31 10.44
N VAL A 50 1.13 -2.53 9.78
CA VAL A 50 0.97 -1.09 10.02
C VAL A 50 -0.49 -0.83 10.31
N VAL A 51 -0.76 -0.11 11.38
CA VAL A 51 -2.09 0.41 11.73
C VAL A 51 -2.02 1.93 11.66
N MET A 52 -2.93 2.51 10.89
CA MET A 52 -2.94 3.94 10.60
C MET A 52 -4.36 4.47 10.66
N THR A 53 -4.55 5.68 11.18
CA THR A 53 -5.82 6.39 11.07
C THR A 53 -5.96 7.06 9.70
N PRO A 54 -7.18 7.36 9.23
CA PRO A 54 -7.39 7.95 7.89
C PRO A 54 -6.66 9.27 7.64
N ASP A 55 -6.25 9.99 8.69
CA ASP A 55 -5.42 11.20 8.63
C ASP A 55 -3.91 10.93 8.51
N GLY A 56 -3.52 9.66 8.32
CA GLY A 56 -2.13 9.24 8.16
C GLY A 56 -1.37 9.00 9.48
N ALA A 57 -1.98 9.19 10.66
CA ALA A 57 -1.28 8.97 11.92
C ALA A 57 -1.01 7.47 12.15
N VAL A 58 0.25 7.09 12.26
CA VAL A 58 0.67 5.70 12.53
C VAL A 58 0.38 5.38 14.01
N ARG A 59 -0.52 4.43 14.23
CA ARG A 59 -0.96 4.00 15.57
C ARG A 59 -0.19 2.78 16.08
N ALA A 60 0.19 1.86 15.15
CA ALA A 60 1.03 0.72 15.47
C ALA A 60 1.89 0.35 14.26
N MET A 61 3.07 -0.20 14.53
CA MET A 61 3.98 -0.70 13.51
C MET A 61 4.75 -1.90 14.03
N VAL A 62 4.59 -3.05 13.36
CA VAL A 62 5.33 -4.27 13.65
C VAL A 62 6.16 -4.62 12.42
N GLY A 63 7.49 -4.49 12.51
CA GLY A 63 8.41 -4.65 11.39
C GLY A 63 8.88 -6.08 11.13
N GLY A 64 8.47 -7.05 11.93
CA GLY A 64 8.87 -8.46 11.80
C GLY A 64 8.55 -9.29 13.03
N ARG A 65 8.82 -10.60 12.95
CA ARG A 65 8.56 -11.55 14.05
C ARG A 65 9.37 -11.29 15.30
N ASP A 66 10.62 -10.87 15.13
CA ASP A 66 11.62 -10.93 16.22
C ASP A 66 11.67 -9.64 17.07
N GLY A 67 10.96 -8.59 16.66
CA GLY A 67 10.75 -7.35 17.43
C GLY A 67 12.03 -6.66 17.95
N ARG A 68 13.20 -6.94 17.35
CA ARG A 68 14.48 -6.41 17.84
C ARG A 68 14.62 -4.93 17.55
N ALA A 69 14.85 -4.14 18.56
CA ALA A 69 15.22 -2.73 18.41
C ALA A 69 16.46 -2.59 17.50
N GLY A 70 16.42 -1.68 16.53
CA GLY A 70 17.48 -1.48 15.56
C GLY A 70 17.57 -2.54 14.45
N GLY A 71 16.67 -3.53 14.42
CA GLY A 71 16.59 -4.52 13.37
C GLY A 71 15.94 -3.97 12.09
N PHE A 72 15.99 -4.77 10.99
CA PHE A 72 15.36 -4.42 9.72
C PHE A 72 13.84 -4.34 9.87
N ASN A 73 13.31 -3.12 9.76
CA ASN A 73 11.87 -2.86 9.84
C ASN A 73 11.20 -3.07 8.47
N ARG A 74 10.57 -4.22 8.29
CA ARG A 74 9.93 -4.59 7.02
C ARG A 74 8.74 -3.70 6.66
N ALA A 75 8.09 -3.09 7.65
CA ALA A 75 6.99 -2.18 7.37
C ALA A 75 7.43 -0.91 6.63
N ALA A 76 8.63 -0.39 6.97
CA ALA A 76 9.15 0.85 6.42
C ALA A 76 10.29 0.66 5.40
N GLN A 77 10.97 -0.50 5.39
CA GLN A 77 12.20 -0.69 4.62
C GLN A 77 12.09 -1.81 3.57
N ALA A 78 11.21 -2.79 3.76
CA ALA A 78 11.07 -3.87 2.79
C ALA A 78 10.29 -3.39 1.56
N MET A 79 10.93 -3.49 0.42
CA MET A 79 10.30 -3.27 -0.88
C MET A 79 9.66 -4.57 -1.33
N ARG A 80 8.35 -4.51 -1.64
CA ARG A 80 7.56 -5.68 -2.08
C ARG A 80 6.61 -5.28 -3.19
N GLN A 81 6.45 -6.18 -4.16
CA GLN A 81 5.43 -6.03 -5.19
C GLN A 81 4.06 -5.85 -4.53
N THR A 82 3.35 -4.80 -4.95
CA THR A 82 2.07 -4.44 -4.38
C THR A 82 0.94 -5.34 -4.84
N GLY A 83 1.12 -5.99 -6.00
CA GLY A 83 0.12 -6.87 -6.58
C GLY A 83 -1.22 -6.17 -6.76
N SER A 84 -2.31 -6.89 -6.58
CA SER A 84 -3.67 -6.36 -6.74
C SER A 84 -4.03 -5.23 -5.78
N ALA A 85 -3.26 -4.99 -4.72
CA ALA A 85 -3.44 -3.83 -3.86
C ALA A 85 -3.15 -2.50 -4.60
N PHE A 86 -2.49 -2.54 -5.76
CA PHE A 86 -2.28 -1.36 -6.60
C PHE A 86 -3.50 -1.00 -7.48
N LYS A 87 -4.42 -1.94 -7.74
CA LYS A 87 -5.56 -1.70 -8.64
C LYS A 87 -6.41 -0.48 -8.28
N PRO A 88 -6.73 -0.19 -6.99
CA PRO A 88 -7.47 1.03 -6.63
C PRO A 88 -6.84 2.31 -7.18
N VAL A 89 -5.51 2.36 -7.33
CA VAL A 89 -4.80 3.52 -7.93
C VAL A 89 -5.16 3.67 -9.41
N VAL A 90 -5.26 2.56 -10.15
CA VAL A 90 -5.67 2.55 -11.58
C VAL A 90 -7.10 3.04 -11.71
N TYR A 91 -8.00 2.56 -10.86
CA TYR A 91 -9.40 2.96 -10.87
C TYR A 91 -9.58 4.41 -10.44
N ALA A 92 -8.82 4.90 -9.45
CA ALA A 92 -8.81 6.32 -9.09
C ALA A 92 -8.39 7.20 -10.28
N ALA A 93 -7.35 6.81 -11.02
CA ALA A 93 -6.92 7.52 -12.22
C ALA A 93 -8.01 7.54 -13.31
N ALA A 94 -8.80 6.48 -13.42
CA ALA A 94 -9.94 6.45 -14.33
C ALA A 94 -11.05 7.41 -13.87
N LEU A 95 -11.41 7.40 -12.59
CA LEU A 95 -12.43 8.30 -12.05
C LEU A 95 -12.04 9.77 -12.25
N GLU A 96 -10.78 10.14 -12.03
CA GLU A 96 -10.27 11.50 -12.28
C GLU A 96 -10.35 11.90 -13.77
N ARG A 97 -10.40 10.92 -14.67
CA ARG A 97 -10.58 11.12 -16.10
C ARG A 97 -12.04 11.07 -16.55
N GLY A 98 -12.97 11.12 -15.61
CA GLY A 98 -14.41 11.19 -15.87
C GLY A 98 -15.11 9.86 -16.02
N TRP A 99 -14.39 8.72 -15.80
CA TRP A 99 -15.05 7.43 -15.73
C TRP A 99 -15.92 7.34 -14.48
N ARG A 100 -16.99 6.57 -14.56
CA ARG A 100 -17.94 6.36 -13.46
C ARG A 100 -17.85 4.91 -12.97
N PRO A 101 -18.15 4.64 -11.71
CA PRO A 101 -18.20 3.26 -11.18
C PRO A 101 -19.11 2.32 -11.96
N SER A 102 -20.16 2.86 -12.60
CA SER A 102 -21.13 2.13 -13.44
C SER A 102 -20.68 1.93 -14.89
N ASP A 103 -19.62 2.59 -15.34
CA ASP A 103 -19.16 2.46 -16.72
C ASP A 103 -18.61 1.06 -16.99
N ALA A 104 -18.80 0.58 -18.23
CA ALA A 104 -18.38 -0.75 -18.63
C ALA A 104 -16.89 -0.82 -18.96
N VAL A 105 -16.27 -1.90 -18.52
CA VAL A 105 -14.95 -2.35 -18.94
C VAL A 105 -15.00 -3.81 -19.34
N VAL A 106 -14.20 -4.20 -20.33
CA VAL A 106 -14.16 -5.59 -20.79
C VAL A 106 -13.08 -6.37 -20.03
N ASP A 107 -13.48 -7.46 -19.41
CA ASP A 107 -12.62 -8.46 -18.82
C ASP A 107 -12.62 -9.72 -19.71
N ALA A 108 -11.63 -9.84 -20.57
CA ALA A 108 -11.47 -10.90 -21.55
C ALA A 108 -9.98 -11.08 -21.88
N PRO A 109 -9.57 -12.17 -22.54
CA PRO A 109 -8.20 -12.36 -22.97
C PRO A 109 -7.62 -11.13 -23.65
N LEU A 110 -6.38 -10.80 -23.32
CA LEU A 110 -5.69 -9.59 -23.76
C LEU A 110 -4.24 -9.93 -24.09
N SER A 111 -3.71 -9.34 -25.16
CA SER A 111 -2.27 -9.37 -25.45
C SER A 111 -1.79 -7.98 -25.81
N ILE A 112 -0.70 -7.53 -25.17
CA ILE A 112 -0.03 -6.27 -25.43
C ILE A 112 1.43 -6.54 -25.74
N ARG A 113 1.83 -6.39 -27.00
CA ARG A 113 3.20 -6.66 -27.48
C ARG A 113 3.73 -8.04 -27.05
N GLY A 114 2.88 -9.08 -27.11
CA GLY A 114 3.22 -10.46 -26.75
C GLY A 114 3.07 -10.80 -25.26
N TRP A 115 2.82 -9.81 -24.40
CA TRP A 115 2.48 -10.06 -23.01
C TRP A 115 0.96 -10.27 -22.84
N ALA A 116 0.57 -11.42 -22.30
CA ALA A 116 -0.81 -11.82 -22.14
C ALA A 116 -1.11 -12.13 -20.68
N PRO A 117 -1.61 -11.16 -19.89
CA PRO A 117 -2.01 -11.41 -18.51
C PRO A 117 -3.30 -12.24 -18.46
N GLU A 118 -3.40 -13.07 -17.43
CA GLU A 118 -4.59 -13.85 -17.14
C GLU A 118 -5.20 -13.45 -15.81
N ASN A 119 -6.50 -13.69 -15.64
CA ASN A 119 -7.14 -13.60 -14.34
C ASN A 119 -6.75 -14.78 -13.45
N TYR A 120 -6.76 -14.55 -12.14
CA TYR A 120 -6.61 -15.65 -11.19
C TYR A 120 -7.74 -16.67 -11.39
N GLY A 121 -7.37 -17.94 -11.58
CA GLY A 121 -8.33 -19.02 -11.89
C GLY A 121 -8.78 -19.09 -13.36
N GLY A 122 -8.28 -18.23 -14.25
CA GLY A 122 -8.48 -18.33 -15.72
C GLY A 122 -9.86 -17.95 -16.23
N ALA A 123 -10.81 -17.56 -15.35
CA ALA A 123 -12.16 -17.14 -15.76
C ALA A 123 -12.21 -15.63 -16.03
N TYR A 124 -13.11 -15.23 -16.94
CA TYR A 124 -13.34 -13.83 -17.32
C TYR A 124 -14.79 -13.44 -17.13
N LEU A 125 -15.01 -12.17 -16.74
CA LEU A 125 -16.34 -11.61 -16.49
C LEU A 125 -17.08 -11.20 -17.77
N GLY A 126 -16.36 -11.04 -18.89
CA GLY A 126 -16.90 -10.38 -20.08
C GLY A 126 -17.03 -8.87 -19.85
N GLU A 127 -18.15 -8.29 -20.33
CA GLU A 127 -18.47 -6.90 -20.03
C GLU A 127 -18.95 -6.77 -18.57
N ALA A 128 -18.31 -5.90 -17.81
CA ALA A 128 -18.61 -5.67 -16.39
C ALA A 128 -18.48 -4.18 -16.06
N THR A 129 -19.14 -3.74 -15.01
CA THR A 129 -18.94 -2.38 -14.49
C THR A 129 -17.55 -2.25 -13.82
N LEU A 130 -17.01 -1.03 -13.74
CA LEU A 130 -15.76 -0.76 -13.00
C LEU A 130 -15.87 -1.28 -11.57
N THR A 131 -17.00 -1.05 -10.90
CA THR A 131 -17.25 -1.55 -9.54
C THR A 131 -17.07 -3.06 -9.45
N ARG A 132 -17.71 -3.81 -10.34
CA ARG A 132 -17.62 -5.28 -10.34
C ARG A 132 -16.23 -5.76 -10.69
N ALA A 133 -15.60 -5.18 -11.70
CA ALA A 133 -14.25 -5.56 -12.13
C ALA A 133 -13.20 -5.32 -11.03
N LEU A 134 -13.34 -4.25 -10.24
CA LEU A 134 -12.48 -4.00 -9.08
C LEU A 134 -12.77 -4.99 -7.94
N ALA A 135 -14.04 -5.23 -7.61
CA ALA A 135 -14.44 -6.14 -6.54
C ALA A 135 -13.96 -7.58 -6.79
N GLU A 136 -14.05 -8.05 -8.04
CA GLU A 136 -13.55 -9.36 -8.48
C GLU A 136 -12.03 -9.37 -8.74
N SER A 137 -11.38 -8.22 -8.58
CA SER A 137 -9.94 -8.06 -8.84
C SER A 137 -9.51 -8.54 -10.24
N ALA A 138 -10.33 -8.28 -11.27
CA ALA A 138 -10.09 -8.70 -12.64
C ALA A 138 -8.80 -8.07 -13.20
N ASN A 139 -7.84 -8.90 -13.60
CA ASN A 139 -6.53 -8.44 -14.08
C ASN A 139 -6.64 -7.76 -15.43
N THR A 140 -7.31 -8.40 -16.39
CA THR A 140 -7.36 -7.88 -17.77
C THR A 140 -8.19 -6.60 -17.87
N ALA A 141 -9.23 -6.47 -17.02
CA ALA A 141 -9.99 -5.22 -16.90
C ALA A 141 -9.11 -4.08 -16.37
N ALA A 142 -8.33 -4.31 -15.30
CA ALA A 142 -7.44 -3.30 -14.75
C ALA A 142 -6.36 -2.87 -15.76
N VAL A 143 -5.78 -3.81 -16.50
CA VAL A 143 -4.80 -3.51 -17.54
C VAL A 143 -5.44 -2.68 -18.67
N ARG A 144 -6.60 -3.09 -19.19
CA ARG A 144 -7.31 -2.30 -20.22
C ARG A 144 -7.63 -0.89 -19.74
N LEU A 145 -8.09 -0.75 -18.51
CA LEU A 145 -8.41 0.54 -17.93
C LEU A 145 -7.15 1.42 -17.83
N SER A 146 -6.05 0.88 -17.34
CA SER A 146 -4.75 1.57 -17.27
C SER A 146 -4.26 2.04 -18.64
N GLU A 147 -4.38 1.19 -19.68
CA GLU A 147 -3.98 1.58 -21.03
C GLU A 147 -4.88 2.68 -21.61
N ARG A 148 -6.18 2.66 -21.30
CA ARG A 148 -7.13 3.69 -21.75
C ARG A 148 -6.93 5.04 -21.09
N VAL A 149 -6.68 5.07 -19.77
CA VAL A 149 -6.46 6.33 -19.02
C VAL A 149 -5.03 6.85 -19.19
N GLY A 150 -4.12 5.99 -19.59
CA GLY A 150 -2.68 6.28 -19.75
C GLY A 150 -1.89 6.01 -18.46
N ARG A 151 -0.79 5.29 -18.61
CA ARG A 151 0.09 4.88 -17.49
C ARG A 151 0.67 6.07 -16.73
N ASP A 152 0.93 7.19 -17.42
CA ASP A 152 1.41 8.42 -16.77
C ASP A 152 0.38 8.99 -15.80
N ALA A 153 -0.91 8.91 -16.13
CA ALA A 153 -1.97 9.32 -15.21
C ALA A 153 -2.01 8.42 -13.98
N VAL A 154 -1.89 7.10 -14.18
CA VAL A 154 -1.82 6.13 -13.06
C VAL A 154 -0.61 6.43 -12.16
N ARG A 155 0.57 6.67 -12.73
CA ARG A 155 1.77 7.05 -11.97
C ARG A 155 1.60 8.37 -11.22
N ALA A 156 0.95 9.36 -11.83
CA ALA A 156 0.69 10.64 -11.20
C ALA A 156 -0.24 10.48 -9.97
N VAL A 157 -1.28 9.67 -10.08
CA VAL A 157 -2.17 9.34 -8.94
C VAL A 157 -1.39 8.61 -7.85
N ALA A 158 -0.60 7.59 -8.19
CA ALA A 158 0.21 6.86 -7.22
C ALA A 158 1.13 7.79 -6.41
N ARG A 159 1.81 8.73 -7.10
CA ARG A 159 2.69 9.71 -6.43
C ARG A 159 1.91 10.63 -5.49
N ARG A 160 0.74 11.12 -5.89
CA ARG A 160 -0.12 11.95 -5.03
C ARG A 160 -0.63 11.19 -3.81
N LEU A 161 -0.83 9.88 -3.94
CA LEU A 161 -1.19 8.98 -2.84
C LEU A 161 0.01 8.61 -1.95
N GLY A 162 1.21 9.16 -2.21
CA GLY A 162 2.40 8.97 -1.40
C GLY A 162 3.24 7.75 -1.75
N ILE A 163 2.99 7.07 -2.89
CA ILE A 163 3.86 6.01 -3.40
C ILE A 163 5.01 6.66 -4.17
N THR A 164 6.16 6.79 -3.52
CA THR A 164 7.32 7.54 -4.04
C THR A 164 8.35 6.66 -4.73
N THR A 165 8.27 5.36 -4.51
CA THR A 165 9.17 4.37 -5.13
C THR A 165 9.01 4.33 -6.65
N PRO A 166 10.06 3.93 -7.40
CA PRO A 166 10.00 3.84 -8.86
C PRO A 166 8.89 2.89 -9.33
N LEU A 167 8.07 3.37 -10.26
CA LEU A 167 6.97 2.62 -10.83
C LEU A 167 7.32 2.14 -12.24
N ALA A 168 6.87 0.94 -12.59
CA ALA A 168 7.08 0.33 -13.90
C ALA A 168 6.50 1.17 -15.05
N ASP A 169 7.14 1.11 -16.22
CA ASP A 169 6.68 1.78 -17.43
C ASP A 169 5.76 0.91 -18.31
N GLY A 170 5.79 -0.39 -18.09
CA GLY A 170 5.04 -1.36 -18.87
C GLY A 170 3.57 -1.53 -18.46
N PRO A 171 2.78 -2.29 -19.25
CA PRO A 171 1.35 -2.52 -18.98
C PRO A 171 1.10 -3.30 -17.68
N ALA A 172 2.10 -4.05 -17.20
CA ALA A 172 2.04 -4.77 -15.93
C ALA A 172 2.00 -3.82 -14.69
N LEU A 173 2.23 -2.51 -14.87
CA LEU A 173 2.01 -1.49 -13.84
C LEU A 173 0.66 -1.67 -13.15
N ALA A 174 -0.40 -1.89 -13.95
CA ALA A 174 -1.77 -2.05 -13.45
C ALA A 174 -1.96 -3.22 -12.50
N LEU A 175 -1.06 -4.20 -12.52
CA LEU A 175 -1.09 -5.39 -11.68
C LEU A 175 -0.15 -5.31 -10.47
N GLY A 176 0.43 -4.13 -10.23
CA GLY A 176 1.27 -3.89 -9.08
C GLY A 176 2.60 -4.65 -9.09
N VAL A 177 3.25 -4.75 -10.26
CA VAL A 177 4.60 -5.33 -10.38
C VAL A 177 5.67 -4.45 -9.76
N SER A 178 5.37 -3.17 -9.56
CA SER A 178 6.25 -2.24 -8.87
C SER A 178 6.27 -2.53 -7.38
N GLU A 179 7.43 -2.31 -6.78
CA GLU A 179 7.60 -2.48 -5.35
C GLU A 179 7.31 -1.18 -4.60
N ALA A 180 6.73 -1.32 -3.41
CA ALA A 180 6.53 -0.23 -2.46
C ALA A 180 6.73 -0.74 -1.03
N THR A 181 6.87 0.17 -0.09
CA THR A 181 6.85 -0.19 1.33
C THR A 181 5.42 -0.37 1.83
N LEU A 182 5.26 -1.14 2.91
CA LEU A 182 3.94 -1.30 3.53
C LEU A 182 3.40 0.03 4.06
N VAL A 183 4.26 0.90 4.58
CA VAL A 183 3.87 2.24 5.06
C VAL A 183 3.33 3.11 3.91
N GLU A 184 3.99 3.14 2.75
CA GLU A 184 3.50 3.88 1.58
C GLU A 184 2.13 3.39 1.12
N MET A 185 1.97 2.05 1.02
CA MET A 185 0.69 1.47 0.63
C MET A 185 -0.41 1.74 1.66
N THR A 186 -0.10 1.66 2.96
CA THR A 186 -1.06 1.99 4.02
C THR A 186 -1.48 3.45 3.97
N GLY A 187 -0.55 4.37 3.72
CA GLY A 187 -0.83 5.79 3.51
C GLY A 187 -1.72 6.07 2.30
N ALA A 188 -1.44 5.39 1.17
CA ALA A 188 -2.29 5.48 -0.01
C ALA A 188 -3.74 5.04 0.28
N TYR A 189 -3.92 3.97 1.06
CA TYR A 189 -5.24 3.52 1.48
C TYR A 189 -5.89 4.43 2.53
N ALA A 190 -5.11 5.10 3.39
CA ALA A 190 -5.62 6.10 4.31
C ALA A 190 -6.29 7.26 3.56
N ALA A 191 -5.74 7.69 2.42
CA ALA A 191 -6.36 8.71 1.57
C ALA A 191 -7.73 8.26 1.03
N PHE A 192 -7.89 6.99 0.63
CA PHE A 192 -9.21 6.46 0.25
C PHE A 192 -10.18 6.42 1.45
N ALA A 193 -9.71 6.00 2.62
CA ALA A 193 -10.52 5.93 3.83
C ALA A 193 -10.97 7.30 4.34
N SER A 194 -10.19 8.35 4.12
CA SER A 194 -10.50 9.74 4.50
C SER A 194 -11.46 10.44 3.53
N GLY A 195 -11.81 9.81 2.40
CA GLY A 195 -12.60 10.45 1.34
C GLY A 195 -11.78 11.36 0.42
N GLY A 196 -10.47 11.12 0.31
CA GLY A 196 -9.56 11.82 -0.59
C GLY A 196 -8.69 12.90 0.07
N PHE A 197 -8.69 12.99 1.39
CA PHE A 197 -7.75 13.86 2.12
C PHE A 197 -6.35 13.22 2.18
N ASP A 198 -5.35 14.06 2.38
CA ASP A 198 -3.96 13.62 2.50
C ASP A 198 -3.79 12.61 3.65
N GLY A 199 -3.38 11.39 3.30
CA GLY A 199 -3.10 10.30 4.22
C GLY A 199 -1.60 10.07 4.40
N ALA A 200 -0.74 11.06 4.14
CA ALA A 200 0.69 10.92 4.29
C ALA A 200 1.06 10.38 5.69
N PRO A 201 1.86 9.31 5.76
CA PRO A 201 2.21 8.69 7.05
C PRO A 201 2.98 9.65 7.96
N TRP A 202 2.55 9.77 9.20
CA TRP A 202 3.26 10.55 10.21
C TRP A 202 3.19 9.88 11.58
N GLY A 203 4.24 10.10 12.41
CA GLY A 203 4.41 9.40 13.68
C GLY A 203 4.79 10.31 14.85
N ILE A 204 5.12 11.57 14.61
CA ILE A 204 5.56 12.52 15.65
C ILE A 204 4.56 13.66 15.76
N ARG A 205 3.96 13.84 16.92
CA ARG A 205 3.03 14.96 17.23
C ARG A 205 3.76 16.22 17.66
N GLU A 206 4.79 16.03 18.49
CA GLU A 206 5.46 17.14 19.15
C GLU A 206 6.86 16.74 19.58
N ILE A 207 7.80 17.66 19.48
CA ILE A 207 9.14 17.54 20.04
C ILE A 207 9.31 18.73 20.98
N ARG A 208 9.61 18.45 22.25
CA ARG A 208 9.94 19.48 23.27
C ARG A 208 11.36 19.29 23.72
N VAL A 209 12.10 20.38 23.81
CA VAL A 209 13.43 20.45 24.42
C VAL A 209 13.26 21.01 25.83
N ARG A 210 13.93 20.44 26.80
CA ARG A 210 13.88 20.83 28.19
C ARG A 210 15.29 21.11 28.71
#